data_e6cea1d289764caeaeee7e18f55b910a
#
_entry.id   e6cea1d289764caeaeee7e18f55b910a
#
_cell.length_a   1.000
_cell.length_b   1.000
_cell.length_c   1.000
_cell.angle_alpha   90.00
_cell.angle_beta   90.00
_cell.angle_gamma   90.00
#
_symmetry.space_group_name_H-M   'P 1'
#
loop_
_entity.id
_entity.type
_entity.pdbx_description
1 polymer ?
#
loop_
_entity_poly.entity_id
_entity_poly.type
_entity_poly.pdbx_seq_one_letter_code
_entity_poly.pdbx_strand_id
1 'polypeptide(L)'
;YAYKYSHWDAVKSLDEWMKEQKIPGIYGVDTREITKMLRDNGSMLGQIIPEGEVAEEEVHDPNTDNQIDIVSCKEVIRYGSGSKKVVLVDCGVKHNILRCFVDRGVELIRVPWDYDFLSLDYDGLFISNGPGNPEFCQKTVDNIRKAMEQDKPIFGICMGNQLLARAAGSTTYKLKYGHRSHNQPVRMIGTNRCFIT
;
A
#
# COMPACT_ATOMS: atom_id res chain seq x y z
N TYR A 1 20.80 -10.14 -16.45
CA TYR A 1 20.21 -8.96 -17.12
C TYR A 1 19.50 -9.38 -18.40
N ALA A 2 18.21 -9.04 -18.55
CA ALA A 2 17.41 -9.36 -19.74
C ALA A 2 17.30 -8.11 -20.63
N TYR A 3 17.94 -8.14 -21.79
CA TYR A 3 17.91 -7.03 -22.76
C TYR A 3 16.60 -6.94 -23.54
N LYS A 4 15.81 -8.05 -23.58
CA LYS A 4 14.56 -8.13 -24.32
C LYS A 4 13.46 -8.65 -23.40
N TYR A 5 12.25 -8.17 -23.61
CA TYR A 5 11.06 -8.74 -22.99
C TYR A 5 10.54 -9.92 -23.82
N SER A 6 9.90 -10.87 -23.16
CA SER A 6 9.33 -12.07 -23.79
C SER A 6 7.82 -12.21 -23.60
N HIS A 7 7.21 -11.40 -22.72
CA HIS A 7 5.77 -11.43 -22.51
C HIS A 7 5.05 -10.86 -23.73
N TRP A 8 4.01 -11.53 -24.20
CA TRP A 8 3.27 -11.18 -25.43
C TRP A 8 2.61 -9.79 -25.39
N ASP A 9 2.26 -9.30 -24.20
CA ASP A 9 1.62 -8.00 -23.97
C ASP A 9 2.60 -6.91 -23.50
N ALA A 10 3.90 -7.22 -23.49
CA ALA A 10 4.89 -6.24 -23.10
C ALA A 10 5.17 -5.25 -24.23
N VAL A 11 5.20 -3.97 -23.91
CA VAL A 11 5.43 -2.87 -24.88
C VAL A 11 6.87 -2.32 -24.80
N LYS A 12 7.59 -2.61 -23.73
CA LYS A 12 8.98 -2.19 -23.51
C LYS A 12 9.70 -3.10 -22.52
N SER A 13 11.02 -3.05 -22.51
CA SER A 13 11.84 -3.78 -21.52
C SER A 13 11.76 -3.10 -20.13
N LEU A 14 12.11 -3.85 -19.09
CA LEU A 14 12.22 -3.31 -17.74
C LEU A 14 13.28 -2.20 -17.66
N ASP A 15 14.40 -2.35 -18.36
CA ASP A 15 15.48 -1.35 -18.42
C ASP A 15 14.98 -0.01 -19.01
N GLU A 16 14.27 -0.07 -20.15
CA GLU A 16 13.67 1.12 -20.77
C GLU A 16 12.67 1.79 -19.83
N TRP A 17 11.79 1.01 -19.19
CA TRP A 17 10.82 1.54 -18.25
C TRP A 17 11.49 2.20 -17.03
N MET A 18 12.50 1.56 -16.44
CA MET A 18 13.23 2.13 -15.29
C MET A 18 13.93 3.43 -15.64
N LYS A 19 14.56 3.50 -16.83
CA LYS A 19 15.21 4.72 -17.31
C LYS A 19 14.24 5.86 -17.52
N GLU A 20 13.09 5.60 -18.14
CA GLU A 20 12.01 6.59 -18.31
C GLU A 20 11.51 7.13 -16.97
N GLN A 21 11.37 6.25 -15.98
CA GLN A 21 10.89 6.60 -14.64
C GLN A 21 12.01 7.12 -13.72
N LYS A 22 13.25 7.18 -14.19
CA LYS A 22 14.46 7.55 -13.41
C LYS A 22 14.61 6.71 -12.14
N ILE A 23 14.30 5.42 -12.23
CA ILE A 23 14.44 4.46 -11.13
C ILE A 23 15.85 3.83 -11.21
N PRO A 24 16.68 3.95 -10.16
CA PRO A 24 17.97 3.30 -10.12
C PRO A 24 17.83 1.77 -10.11
N GLY A 25 18.73 1.08 -10.80
CA GLY A 25 18.77 -0.38 -10.83
C GLY A 25 20.20 -0.88 -10.84
N ILE A 26 20.44 -1.97 -10.13
CA ILE A 26 21.74 -2.65 -10.10
C ILE A 26 21.62 -4.06 -10.66
N TYR A 27 22.67 -4.53 -11.30
CA TYR A 27 22.81 -5.90 -11.78
C TYR A 27 24.24 -6.40 -11.56
N GLY A 28 24.45 -7.71 -11.72
CA GLY A 28 25.77 -8.32 -11.49
C GLY A 28 26.11 -8.54 -10.02
N VAL A 29 25.14 -8.35 -9.11
CA VAL A 29 25.31 -8.66 -7.68
C VAL A 29 24.89 -10.10 -7.37
N ASP A 30 25.42 -10.69 -6.30
CA ASP A 30 24.99 -12.01 -5.81
C ASP A 30 23.63 -11.94 -5.14
N THR A 31 22.57 -12.01 -5.94
CA THR A 31 21.19 -11.97 -5.46
C THR A 31 20.83 -13.14 -4.55
N ARG A 32 21.51 -14.29 -4.70
CA ARG A 32 21.29 -15.46 -3.85
C ARG A 32 21.85 -15.23 -2.45
N GLU A 33 23.03 -14.65 -2.35
CA GLU A 33 23.62 -14.31 -1.05
C GLU A 33 22.80 -13.24 -0.33
N ILE A 34 22.39 -12.18 -1.03
CA ILE A 34 21.48 -11.17 -0.50
C ILE A 34 20.18 -11.83 0.02
N THR A 35 19.61 -12.78 -0.74
CA THR A 35 18.40 -13.51 -0.31
C THR A 35 18.63 -14.31 0.98
N LYS A 36 19.78 -14.95 1.14
CA LYS A 36 20.13 -15.65 2.37
C LYS A 36 20.27 -14.69 3.56
N MET A 37 20.97 -13.58 3.37
CA MET A 37 21.12 -12.53 4.40
C MET A 37 19.73 -12.01 4.85
N LEU A 38 18.84 -11.70 3.92
CA LEU A 38 17.48 -11.27 4.23
C LEU A 38 16.63 -12.36 4.90
N ARG A 39 16.81 -13.63 4.52
CA ARG A 39 16.15 -14.76 5.16
C ARG A 39 16.59 -14.93 6.62
N ASP A 40 17.86 -14.76 6.89
CA ASP A 40 18.42 -15.01 8.20
C ASP A 40 18.18 -13.82 9.15
N ASN A 41 18.23 -12.58 8.65
CA ASN A 41 18.12 -11.36 9.44
C ASN A 41 16.76 -10.65 9.34
N GLY A 42 15.95 -10.90 8.31
CA GLY A 42 14.75 -10.14 7.96
C GLY A 42 15.05 -8.93 7.08
N SER A 43 14.16 -7.96 7.05
CA SER A 43 14.37 -6.71 6.29
C SER A 43 15.54 -5.92 6.89
N MET A 44 16.42 -5.44 6.03
CA MET A 44 17.64 -4.71 6.38
C MET A 44 17.69 -3.38 5.63
N LEU A 45 18.32 -2.38 6.23
CA LEU A 45 18.71 -1.14 5.53
C LEU A 45 19.89 -1.41 4.61
N GLY A 46 19.97 -0.69 3.50
CA GLY A 46 21.06 -0.80 2.55
C GLY A 46 21.21 0.46 1.71
N GLN A 47 22.42 0.67 1.20
CA GLN A 47 22.75 1.77 0.29
C GLN A 47 23.21 1.22 -1.06
N ILE A 48 22.90 1.94 -2.13
CA ILE A 48 23.53 1.79 -3.43
C ILE A 48 24.54 2.94 -3.56
N ILE A 49 25.81 2.61 -3.59
CA ILE A 49 26.90 3.59 -3.65
C ILE A 49 27.48 3.57 -5.07
N PRO A 50 27.26 4.61 -5.89
CA PRO A 50 27.88 4.75 -7.19
C PRO A 50 29.40 4.82 -7.10
N GLU A 51 30.09 4.47 -8.20
CA GLU A 51 31.54 4.55 -8.27
C GLU A 51 32.00 6.02 -8.10
N GLY A 52 32.92 6.23 -7.17
CA GLY A 52 33.45 7.56 -6.82
C GLY A 52 32.67 8.30 -5.75
N GLU A 53 31.59 7.75 -5.25
CA GLU A 53 30.86 8.30 -4.11
C GLU A 53 31.23 7.61 -2.80
N VAL A 54 30.97 8.24 -1.68
CA VAL A 54 31.25 7.74 -0.33
C VAL A 54 29.95 7.32 0.30
N ALA A 55 29.96 6.18 1.02
CA ALA A 55 28.81 5.72 1.80
C ALA A 55 28.43 6.77 2.86
N GLU A 56 27.15 6.95 3.06
CA GLU A 56 26.64 7.68 4.21
C GLU A 56 26.98 6.91 5.49
N GLU A 57 27.42 7.59 6.53
CA GLU A 57 27.76 6.94 7.82
C GLU A 57 26.53 6.33 8.49
N GLU A 58 25.36 6.96 8.32
CA GLU A 58 24.09 6.50 8.87
C GLU A 58 23.03 6.42 7.78
N VAL A 59 22.44 5.22 7.60
CA VAL A 59 21.35 5.00 6.64
C VAL A 59 20.03 5.24 7.33
N HIS A 60 19.29 6.24 6.86
CA HIS A 60 17.96 6.56 7.38
C HIS A 60 17.01 5.36 7.28
N ASP A 61 16.32 5.03 8.39
CA ASP A 61 15.27 4.01 8.38
C ASP A 61 13.91 4.64 7.99
N PRO A 62 13.39 4.38 6.77
CA PRO A 62 12.12 4.93 6.35
C PRO A 62 10.92 4.44 7.19
N ASN A 63 11.09 3.41 8.02
CA ASN A 63 10.01 2.96 8.92
C ASN A 63 9.82 3.91 10.13
N THR A 64 10.73 4.85 10.36
CA THR A 64 10.59 5.88 11.40
C THR A 64 9.73 7.05 10.93
N ASP A 65 9.45 7.15 9.62
CA ASP A 65 8.65 8.21 9.04
C ASP A 65 7.19 7.79 8.86
N ASN A 66 6.29 8.78 8.85
CA ASN A 66 4.93 8.55 8.38
C ASN A 66 4.88 8.49 6.85
N GLN A 67 5.18 7.31 6.30
CA GLN A 67 5.18 7.08 4.86
C GLN A 67 3.81 7.35 4.21
N ILE A 68 2.72 7.18 4.95
CA ILE A 68 1.37 7.43 4.45
C ILE A 68 1.17 8.93 4.22
N ASP A 69 1.65 9.77 5.12
CA ASP A 69 1.56 11.22 4.91
C ASP A 69 2.31 11.68 3.65
N ILE A 70 3.46 11.05 3.34
CA ILE A 70 4.25 11.39 2.15
C ILE A 70 3.48 11.06 0.86
N VAL A 71 2.82 9.90 0.79
CA VAL A 71 2.20 9.38 -0.45
C VAL A 71 0.72 9.69 -0.61
N SER A 72 0.04 10.07 0.45
CA SER A 72 -1.38 10.45 0.44
C SER A 72 -1.61 11.74 -0.37
N CYS A 73 -2.78 11.83 -1.02
CA CYS A 73 -3.20 13.11 -1.62
C CYS A 73 -3.28 14.20 -0.55
N LYS A 74 -3.11 15.45 -0.98
CA LYS A 74 -3.13 16.60 -0.05
C LYS A 74 -4.46 17.35 -0.05
N GLU A 75 -5.34 17.00 -0.97
CA GLU A 75 -6.66 17.62 -1.12
C GLU A 75 -7.71 16.57 -1.48
N VAL A 76 -8.98 16.95 -1.33
CA VAL A 76 -10.11 16.10 -1.73
C VAL A 76 -10.24 16.11 -3.24
N ILE A 77 -10.22 14.92 -3.85
CA ILE A 77 -10.32 14.74 -5.31
C ILE A 77 -11.55 13.88 -5.62
N ARG A 78 -12.36 14.31 -6.58
CA ARG A 78 -13.55 13.56 -7.02
C ARG A 78 -13.33 12.94 -8.39
N TYR A 79 -13.83 11.71 -8.56
CA TYR A 79 -13.76 10.95 -9.79
C TYR A 79 -15.14 10.38 -10.12
N GLY A 80 -15.51 10.39 -11.40
CA GLY A 80 -16.79 9.86 -11.85
C GLY A 80 -17.99 10.69 -11.43
N SER A 81 -19.19 10.17 -11.68
CA SER A 81 -20.46 10.87 -11.42
C SER A 81 -21.60 9.89 -11.21
N GLY A 82 -21.36 8.81 -10.50
CA GLY A 82 -22.35 7.77 -10.22
C GLY A 82 -23.37 8.15 -9.16
N SER A 83 -24.47 7.39 -9.10
CA SER A 83 -25.51 7.54 -8.07
C SER A 83 -25.06 7.06 -6.68
N LYS A 84 -24.06 6.17 -6.64
CA LYS A 84 -23.43 5.71 -5.41
C LYS A 84 -22.15 6.45 -5.17
N LYS A 85 -21.97 6.97 -3.95
CA LYS A 85 -20.81 7.73 -3.51
C LYS A 85 -19.96 6.91 -2.56
N VAL A 86 -18.69 6.75 -2.86
CA VAL A 86 -17.73 6.08 -1.98
C VAL A 86 -16.64 7.06 -1.56
N VAL A 87 -16.45 7.22 -0.27
CA VAL A 87 -15.26 7.91 0.25
C VAL A 87 -14.11 6.92 0.24
N LEU A 88 -12.99 7.32 -0.37
CA LEU A 88 -11.74 6.58 -0.37
C LEU A 88 -10.70 7.33 0.45
N VAL A 89 -10.33 6.78 1.61
CA VAL A 89 -9.21 7.28 2.41
C VAL A 89 -7.90 6.85 1.76
N ASP A 90 -7.11 7.82 1.35
CA ASP A 90 -5.88 7.60 0.60
C ASP A 90 -4.68 7.38 1.52
N CYS A 91 -4.31 6.13 1.69
CA CYS A 91 -3.08 5.73 2.39
C CYS A 91 -1.90 5.45 1.42
N GLY A 92 -2.03 5.81 0.14
CA GLY A 92 -1.09 5.46 -0.94
C GLY A 92 -1.76 4.55 -1.97
N VAL A 93 -2.94 4.95 -2.44
CA VAL A 93 -3.80 4.15 -3.31
C VAL A 93 -3.15 3.87 -4.66
N LYS A 94 -3.22 2.62 -5.11
CA LYS A 94 -2.86 2.25 -6.49
C LYS A 94 -3.90 2.77 -7.47
N HIS A 95 -3.47 3.41 -8.55
CA HIS A 95 -4.35 4.01 -9.56
C HIS A 95 -5.37 3.04 -10.15
N ASN A 96 -5.04 1.75 -10.23
CA ASN A 96 -5.98 0.76 -10.72
C ASN A 96 -7.22 0.62 -9.82
N ILE A 97 -7.08 0.82 -8.52
CA ILE A 97 -8.22 0.80 -7.59
C ILE A 97 -9.19 1.95 -7.92
N LEU A 98 -8.65 3.15 -8.18
CA LEU A 98 -9.46 4.30 -8.60
C LEU A 98 -10.24 4.00 -9.89
N ARG A 99 -9.54 3.45 -10.91
CA ARG A 99 -10.16 3.03 -12.17
C ARG A 99 -11.27 2.02 -11.96
N CYS A 100 -11.04 1.01 -11.11
CA CYS A 100 -12.04 -0.01 -10.80
C CYS A 100 -13.35 0.56 -10.22
N PHE A 101 -13.29 1.62 -9.43
CA PHE A 101 -14.49 2.30 -8.93
C PHE A 101 -15.18 3.10 -10.03
N VAL A 102 -14.43 3.89 -10.79
CA VAL A 102 -14.95 4.73 -11.88
C VAL A 102 -15.62 3.87 -12.96
N ASP A 103 -14.98 2.77 -13.37
CA ASP A 103 -15.50 1.83 -14.37
C ASP A 103 -16.80 1.14 -13.92
N ARG A 104 -17.08 1.11 -12.62
CA ARG A 104 -18.33 0.60 -12.05
C ARG A 104 -19.41 1.67 -11.85
N GLY A 105 -19.18 2.88 -12.35
CA GLY A 105 -20.13 3.97 -12.26
C GLY A 105 -20.33 4.49 -10.84
N VAL A 106 -19.28 4.48 -10.02
CA VAL A 106 -19.30 5.05 -8.67
C VAL A 106 -18.74 6.47 -8.71
N GLU A 107 -19.36 7.41 -7.99
CA GLU A 107 -18.73 8.67 -7.64
C GLU A 107 -17.73 8.40 -6.50
N LEU A 108 -16.42 8.54 -6.77
CA LEU A 108 -15.37 8.30 -5.80
C LEU A 108 -14.86 9.62 -5.26
N ILE A 109 -14.88 9.76 -3.93
CA ILE A 109 -14.37 10.93 -3.20
C ILE A 109 -13.08 10.50 -2.50
N ARG A 110 -11.92 10.76 -3.12
CA ARG A 110 -10.61 10.48 -2.55
C ARG A 110 -10.24 11.59 -1.58
N VAL A 111 -9.91 11.23 -0.35
CA VAL A 111 -9.58 12.17 0.73
C VAL A 111 -8.20 11.84 1.30
N PRO A 112 -7.46 12.85 1.84
CA PRO A 112 -6.23 12.60 2.58
C PRO A 112 -6.39 11.59 3.71
N TRP A 113 -5.30 10.92 4.09
CA TRP A 113 -5.30 9.88 5.13
C TRP A 113 -5.85 10.34 6.48
N ASP A 114 -5.65 11.60 6.83
CA ASP A 114 -6.06 12.19 8.13
C ASP A 114 -7.32 13.06 8.05
N TYR A 115 -7.98 13.07 6.89
CA TYR A 115 -9.16 13.88 6.63
C TYR A 115 -10.37 13.42 7.46
N ASP A 116 -11.12 14.36 8.04
CA ASP A 116 -12.41 14.09 8.67
C ASP A 116 -13.53 13.96 7.63
N PHE A 117 -13.71 12.74 7.14
CA PHE A 117 -14.71 12.40 6.12
C PHE A 117 -16.13 12.19 6.67
N LEU A 118 -16.32 12.25 7.99
CA LEU A 118 -17.61 11.95 8.61
C LEU A 118 -18.69 12.97 8.25
N SER A 119 -18.29 14.19 7.90
CA SER A 119 -19.18 15.28 7.45
C SER A 119 -19.61 15.15 5.98
N LEU A 120 -19.01 14.24 5.21
CA LEU A 120 -19.34 14.04 3.80
C LEU A 120 -20.59 13.18 3.65
N ASP A 121 -21.34 13.41 2.58
CA ASP A 121 -22.41 12.54 2.13
C ASP A 121 -21.83 11.39 1.29
N TYR A 122 -21.92 10.13 1.78
CA TYR A 122 -21.41 8.93 1.12
C TYR A 122 -22.23 7.69 1.48
N ASP A 123 -22.23 6.70 0.57
CA ASP A 123 -22.89 5.40 0.74
C ASP A 123 -21.98 4.32 1.31
N GLY A 124 -20.65 4.45 1.15
CA GLY A 124 -19.67 3.47 1.63
C GLY A 124 -18.29 4.07 1.84
N LEU A 125 -17.50 3.43 2.69
CA LEU A 125 -16.14 3.83 3.05
C LEU A 125 -15.15 2.78 2.54
N PHE A 126 -14.12 3.23 1.84
CA PHE A 126 -13.01 2.41 1.38
C PHE A 126 -11.69 2.95 1.90
N ILE A 127 -10.90 2.11 2.56
CA ILE A 127 -9.57 2.46 3.05
C ILE A 127 -8.54 1.77 2.16
N SER A 128 -7.69 2.55 1.53
CA SER A 128 -6.77 2.04 0.51
C SER A 128 -5.59 1.27 1.09
N ASN A 129 -4.86 0.58 0.21
CA ASN A 129 -3.51 0.10 0.50
C ASN A 129 -2.57 1.28 0.77
N GLY A 130 -1.43 1.00 1.38
CA GLY A 130 -0.40 2.01 1.63
C GLY A 130 0.88 1.42 2.20
N PRO A 131 1.97 2.21 2.22
CA PRO A 131 3.25 1.84 2.82
C PRO A 131 3.29 2.14 4.34
N GLY A 132 4.35 1.71 4.99
CA GLY A 132 4.74 2.14 6.33
C GLY A 132 4.06 1.40 7.47
N ASN A 133 4.09 2.05 8.64
CA ASN A 133 3.57 1.50 9.89
C ASN A 133 2.16 2.09 10.19
N PRO A 134 1.13 1.24 10.38
CA PRO A 134 -0.24 1.70 10.70
C PRO A 134 -0.34 2.46 12.02
N GLU A 135 0.67 2.39 12.89
CA GLU A 135 0.68 3.11 14.17
C GLU A 135 0.73 4.64 14.00
N PHE A 136 1.30 5.13 12.89
CA PHE A 136 1.30 6.56 12.57
C PHE A 136 -0.07 7.13 12.20
N CYS A 137 -1.06 6.27 11.92
CA CYS A 137 -2.35 6.67 11.37
C CYS A 137 -3.47 6.72 12.42
N GLN A 138 -3.18 7.17 13.63
CA GLN A 138 -4.18 7.18 14.71
C GLN A 138 -5.42 8.01 14.37
N LYS A 139 -5.28 9.16 13.69
CA LYS A 139 -6.42 9.97 13.22
C LYS A 139 -7.36 9.19 12.31
N THR A 140 -6.79 8.43 11.37
CA THR A 140 -7.58 7.57 10.47
C THR A 140 -8.31 6.49 11.26
N VAL A 141 -7.63 5.85 12.21
CA VAL A 141 -8.23 4.83 13.09
C VAL A 141 -9.41 5.39 13.87
N ASP A 142 -9.28 6.59 14.42
CA ASP A 142 -10.34 7.22 15.20
C ASP A 142 -11.55 7.60 14.32
N ASN A 143 -11.31 8.08 13.09
CA ASN A 143 -12.37 8.37 12.13
C ASN A 143 -13.07 7.09 11.65
N ILE A 144 -12.33 6.01 11.38
CA ILE A 144 -12.92 4.71 11.03
C ILE A 144 -13.78 4.18 12.18
N ARG A 145 -13.33 4.29 13.43
CA ARG A 145 -14.09 3.85 14.61
C ARG A 145 -15.45 4.54 14.70
N LYS A 146 -15.48 5.85 14.48
CA LYS A 146 -16.74 6.61 14.42
C LYS A 146 -17.61 6.20 13.22
N ALA A 147 -16.98 5.91 12.05
CA ALA A 147 -17.71 5.44 10.88
C ALA A 147 -18.33 4.05 11.09
N MET A 148 -17.70 3.18 11.89
CA MET A 148 -18.26 1.86 12.25
C MET A 148 -19.55 1.95 13.06
N GLU A 149 -19.85 3.08 13.68
CA GLU A 149 -21.13 3.33 14.38
C GLU A 149 -22.26 3.65 13.39
N GLN A 150 -21.94 3.92 12.12
CA GLN A 150 -22.91 4.16 11.06
C GLN A 150 -23.23 2.85 10.33
N ASP A 151 -24.46 2.67 9.91
CA ASP A 151 -24.88 1.49 9.10
C ASP A 151 -24.48 1.67 7.62
N LYS A 152 -23.16 1.74 7.38
CA LYS A 152 -22.57 1.87 6.03
C LYS A 152 -21.50 0.83 5.82
N PRO A 153 -21.39 0.24 4.61
CA PRO A 153 -20.34 -0.71 4.30
C PRO A 153 -18.96 -0.06 4.38
N ILE A 154 -18.01 -0.76 5.03
CA ILE A 154 -16.61 -0.36 5.15
C ILE A 154 -15.74 -1.49 4.61
N PHE A 155 -14.77 -1.15 3.76
CA PHE A 155 -13.83 -2.11 3.20
C PHE A 155 -12.40 -1.56 3.22
N GLY A 156 -11.44 -2.40 3.58
CA GLY A 156 -10.03 -2.03 3.62
C GLY A 156 -9.13 -3.02 2.87
N ILE A 157 -8.17 -2.49 2.12
CA ILE A 157 -7.14 -3.30 1.44
C ILE A 157 -5.78 -3.07 2.09
N CYS A 158 -5.06 -4.16 2.44
CA CYS A 158 -3.70 -4.12 2.97
C CYS A 158 -3.59 -3.18 4.18
N MET A 159 -2.97 -2.00 4.06
CA MET A 159 -2.93 -0.99 5.11
C MET A 159 -4.34 -0.66 5.63
N GLY A 160 -5.31 -0.50 4.74
CA GLY A 160 -6.70 -0.23 5.11
C GLY A 160 -7.33 -1.34 5.95
N ASN A 161 -7.02 -2.61 5.69
CA ASN A 161 -7.45 -3.73 6.54
C ASN A 161 -6.81 -3.66 7.93
N GLN A 162 -5.53 -3.28 8.02
CA GLN A 162 -4.84 -3.13 9.31
C GLN A 162 -5.45 -1.97 10.13
N LEU A 163 -5.73 -0.83 9.50
CA LEU A 163 -6.37 0.32 10.14
C LEU A 163 -7.79 0.00 10.61
N LEU A 164 -8.55 -0.75 9.80
CA LEU A 164 -9.89 -1.22 10.17
C LEU A 164 -9.83 -2.17 11.37
N ALA A 165 -8.88 -3.12 11.38
CA ALA A 165 -8.68 -4.02 12.51
C ALA A 165 -8.33 -3.24 13.81
N ARG A 166 -7.45 -2.24 13.72
CA ARG A 166 -7.13 -1.36 14.86
C ARG A 166 -8.35 -0.56 15.33
N ALA A 167 -9.17 -0.06 14.42
CA ALA A 167 -10.42 0.63 14.77
C ALA A 167 -11.40 -0.28 15.51
N ALA A 168 -11.43 -1.57 15.14
CA ALA A 168 -12.20 -2.62 15.83
C ALA A 168 -11.58 -3.10 17.16
N GLY A 169 -10.48 -2.50 17.61
CA GLY A 169 -9.85 -2.81 18.90
C GLY A 169 -8.75 -3.87 18.84
N SER A 170 -8.35 -4.33 17.65
CA SER A 170 -7.21 -5.24 17.48
C SER A 170 -5.88 -4.48 17.49
N THR A 171 -4.78 -5.22 17.62
CA THR A 171 -3.41 -4.71 17.50
C THR A 171 -2.75 -5.21 16.22
N THR A 172 -1.74 -4.48 15.75
CA THR A 172 -0.87 -4.90 14.65
C THR A 172 0.54 -5.12 15.17
N TYR A 173 1.29 -6.01 14.51
CA TYR A 173 2.70 -6.24 14.82
C TYR A 173 3.49 -6.51 13.55
N LYS A 174 4.77 -6.16 13.57
CA LYS A 174 5.67 -6.33 12.43
C LYS A 174 6.15 -7.78 12.36
N LEU A 175 5.90 -8.42 11.22
CA LEU A 175 6.46 -9.73 10.91
C LEU A 175 7.93 -9.60 10.48
N LYS A 176 8.77 -10.61 10.79
CA LYS A 176 10.16 -10.65 10.36
C LYS A 176 10.31 -10.51 8.83
N TYR A 177 9.44 -11.16 8.06
CA TYR A 177 9.51 -11.16 6.59
C TYR A 177 8.37 -10.42 5.90
N GLY A 178 7.26 -10.19 6.58
CA GLY A 178 6.04 -9.61 6.02
C GLY A 178 5.38 -10.49 4.96
N HIS A 179 4.11 -10.23 4.69
CA HIS A 179 3.35 -10.86 3.60
C HIS A 179 3.47 -9.98 2.35
N ARG A 180 4.35 -10.34 1.40
CA ARG A 180 4.68 -9.52 0.23
C ARG A 180 4.35 -10.18 -1.12
N SER A 181 3.75 -11.36 -1.09
CA SER A 181 3.33 -12.10 -2.29
C SER A 181 1.84 -11.94 -2.56
N HIS A 182 1.43 -12.28 -3.77
CA HIS A 182 0.03 -12.28 -4.22
C HIS A 182 -0.69 -13.61 -3.98
N ASN A 183 -0.14 -14.51 -3.19
CA ASN A 183 -0.64 -15.86 -2.99
C ASN A 183 -0.55 -16.30 -1.53
N GLN A 184 -0.92 -15.41 -0.62
CA GLN A 184 -0.94 -15.75 0.81
C GLN A 184 -2.14 -16.65 1.13
N PRO A 185 -1.91 -17.82 1.77
CA PRO A 185 -3.01 -18.68 2.18
C PRO A 185 -3.71 -18.10 3.40
N VAL A 186 -5.02 -18.03 3.34
CA VAL A 186 -5.89 -17.60 4.45
C VAL A 186 -6.86 -18.72 4.78
N ARG A 187 -6.90 -19.13 6.06
CA ARG A 187 -7.86 -20.13 6.54
C ARG A 187 -9.08 -19.45 7.13
N MET A 188 -10.25 -19.84 6.69
CA MET A 188 -11.51 -19.42 7.29
C MET A 188 -11.70 -20.12 8.64
N ILE A 189 -11.70 -19.36 9.73
CA ILE A 189 -11.85 -19.89 11.08
C ILE A 189 -13.21 -20.60 11.22
N GLY A 190 -13.23 -21.73 11.91
CA GLY A 190 -14.43 -22.57 12.05
C GLY A 190 -14.71 -23.51 10.88
N THR A 191 -13.83 -23.53 9.87
CA THR A 191 -13.93 -24.42 8.71
C THR A 191 -12.56 -25.02 8.33
N ASN A 192 -12.56 -26.03 7.45
CA ASN A 192 -11.35 -26.58 6.83
C ASN A 192 -11.02 -25.90 5.49
N ARG A 193 -11.65 -24.77 5.16
CA ARG A 193 -11.44 -24.07 3.89
C ARG A 193 -10.26 -23.11 3.98
N CYS A 194 -9.38 -23.19 2.99
CA CYS A 194 -8.30 -22.23 2.75
C CYS A 194 -8.53 -21.54 1.42
N PHE A 195 -8.19 -20.28 1.37
CA PHE A 195 -8.26 -19.43 0.17
C PHE A 195 -6.88 -18.84 -0.08
N ILE A 196 -6.59 -18.55 -1.34
CA ILE A 196 -5.43 -17.76 -1.74
C ILE A 196 -5.91 -16.32 -1.96
N THR A 197 -5.24 -15.37 -1.31
CA THR A 197 -5.58 -13.92 -1.37
C THR A 197 -4.45 -13.13 -2.00
#